data_c80391b87adb2b15ef29f44cadd32934
#
_entry.id   c80391b87adb2b15ef29f44cadd32934
#
_cell.length_a   1.000
_cell.length_b   1.000
_cell.length_c   1.000
_cell.angle_alpha   90.00
_cell.angle_beta   90.00
_cell.angle_gamma   90.00
#
_symmetry.space_group_name_H-M   'P 1'
#
loop_
_entity.id
_entity.type
_entity.pdbx_description
1 polymer ?
#
loop_
_entity_poly.entity_id
_entity_poly.type
_entity_poly.pdbx_seq_one_letter_code
_entity_poly.pdbx_strand_id
1 'polypeptide(L)'
;MTIKTIGFIGTGVMGKSMIRHLLKKYKVVVYNRTKERALDLLEEGATWADTPTDVANAADVVLTIVGYPKDVEEVYFGDQGIFKSTKEHLVVVDLTTSTPTLAKRIAEEAAARSWEALDAPVSGGDLGAKNGTLSTMVGGTEETLEKVYPVLDCFSKTITLQGSAGAGQHTKMANQIMIAGTMTGLTEMLVYAKAAGLDMDKVLQTVGAGSAANWSLSNYGPRILKEDYSPGFFAKHFLKDLGIALDEAERMRLFLPATLQAKKLYETLCDDGFADDGTQALFKL
;
A
#
# COMPACT_ATOMS: atom_id res chain seq x y z
N MET A 1 -25.07 0.92 10.98
CA MET A 1 -24.16 0.11 11.84
C MET A 1 -23.30 1.04 12.67
N THR A 2 -23.17 0.83 13.99
CA THR A 2 -22.25 1.64 14.81
C THR A 2 -20.94 0.88 14.96
N ILE A 3 -19.87 1.37 14.31
CA ILE A 3 -18.55 0.76 14.36
C ILE A 3 -17.89 1.12 15.71
N LYS A 4 -17.51 0.12 16.49
CA LYS A 4 -16.85 0.26 17.80
C LYS A 4 -15.49 -0.43 17.85
N THR A 5 -15.37 -1.57 17.18
CA THR A 5 -14.18 -2.42 17.20
C THR A 5 -13.67 -2.62 15.78
N ILE A 6 -12.42 -2.27 15.56
CA ILE A 6 -11.70 -2.48 14.29
C ILE A 6 -10.77 -3.68 14.46
N GLY A 7 -10.88 -4.65 13.56
CA GLY A 7 -9.87 -5.66 13.36
C GLY A 7 -8.79 -5.14 12.43
N PHE A 8 -7.53 -5.38 12.74
CA PHE A 8 -6.44 -4.96 11.87
C PHE A 8 -5.41 -6.09 11.69
N ILE A 9 -5.22 -6.53 10.45
CA ILE A 9 -4.31 -7.61 10.11
C ILE A 9 -3.12 -7.05 9.34
N GLY A 10 -1.92 -7.23 9.91
CA GLY A 10 -0.66 -6.73 9.38
C GLY A 10 -0.12 -5.53 10.16
N THR A 11 0.86 -5.78 11.03
CA THR A 11 1.54 -4.79 11.87
C THR A 11 2.92 -4.42 11.32
N GLY A 12 3.01 -4.28 9.99
CA GLY A 12 4.20 -3.75 9.33
C GLY A 12 4.33 -2.23 9.49
N VAL A 13 5.29 -1.63 8.79
CA VAL A 13 5.58 -0.18 8.87
C VAL A 13 4.33 0.67 8.65
N MET A 14 3.54 0.36 7.61
CA MET A 14 2.30 1.07 7.30
C MET A 14 1.21 0.78 8.33
N GLY A 15 0.97 -0.52 8.62
CA GLY A 15 -0.10 -0.96 9.51
C GLY A 15 0.03 -0.40 10.92
N LYS A 16 1.25 -0.39 11.50
CA LYS A 16 1.48 0.20 12.82
C LYS A 16 1.03 1.66 12.91
N SER A 17 1.39 2.45 11.91
CA SER A 17 1.03 3.87 11.88
C SER A 17 -0.48 4.06 11.78
N MET A 18 -1.15 3.29 10.92
CA MET A 18 -2.62 3.33 10.78
C MET A 18 -3.32 2.90 12.08
N ILE A 19 -2.85 1.81 12.72
CA ILE A 19 -3.39 1.31 13.99
C ILE A 19 -3.31 2.39 15.07
N ARG A 20 -2.20 3.12 15.19
CA ARG A 20 -2.03 4.22 16.14
C ARG A 20 -3.05 5.35 15.93
N HIS A 21 -3.41 5.64 14.68
CA HIS A 21 -4.47 6.60 14.40
C HIS A 21 -5.85 6.05 14.82
N LEU A 22 -6.12 4.76 14.58
CA LEU A 22 -7.38 4.11 14.94
C LEU A 22 -7.58 3.99 16.45
N LEU A 23 -6.53 3.69 17.22
CA LEU A 23 -6.58 3.59 18.69
C LEU A 23 -7.04 4.89 19.37
N LYS A 24 -6.94 6.03 18.70
CA LYS A 24 -7.47 7.31 19.23
C LYS A 24 -8.99 7.37 19.28
N LYS A 25 -9.69 6.53 18.51
CA LYS A 25 -11.15 6.59 18.33
C LYS A 25 -11.87 5.25 18.54
N TYR A 26 -11.18 4.12 18.37
CA TYR A 26 -11.75 2.79 18.32
C TYR A 26 -11.02 1.81 19.23
N LYS A 27 -11.71 0.73 19.62
CA LYS A 27 -11.03 -0.48 20.09
C LYS A 27 -10.41 -1.17 18.90
N VAL A 28 -9.15 -1.62 19.00
CA VAL A 28 -8.46 -2.27 17.91
C VAL A 28 -8.00 -3.65 18.33
N VAL A 29 -8.39 -4.67 17.55
CA VAL A 29 -7.93 -6.05 17.68
C VAL A 29 -6.95 -6.32 16.55
N VAL A 30 -5.74 -6.77 16.87
CA VAL A 30 -4.67 -6.92 15.90
C VAL A 30 -4.23 -8.37 15.75
N TYR A 31 -3.85 -8.72 14.53
CA TYR A 31 -3.14 -9.95 14.21
C TYR A 31 -1.96 -9.66 13.28
N ASN A 32 -0.88 -10.38 13.49
CA ASN A 32 0.26 -10.43 12.59
C ASN A 32 0.91 -11.81 12.68
N ARG A 33 1.44 -12.33 11.57
CA ARG A 33 2.14 -13.62 11.54
C ARG A 33 3.27 -13.74 12.57
N THR A 34 3.93 -12.62 12.87
CA THR A 34 4.99 -12.50 13.90
C THR A 34 4.48 -11.60 15.02
N LYS A 35 4.10 -12.19 16.17
CA LYS A 35 3.49 -11.47 17.31
C LYS A 35 4.39 -10.37 17.88
N GLU A 36 5.69 -10.61 17.88
CA GLU A 36 6.72 -9.68 18.38
C GLU A 36 6.65 -8.32 17.68
N ARG A 37 6.19 -8.29 16.43
CA ARG A 37 5.98 -7.05 15.68
C ARG A 37 4.77 -6.23 16.14
N ALA A 38 3.94 -6.76 17.02
CA ALA A 38 2.75 -6.08 17.52
C ALA A 38 2.90 -5.63 18.99
N LEU A 39 3.98 -5.99 19.69
CA LEU A 39 4.11 -5.79 21.13
C LEU A 39 3.93 -4.32 21.55
N ASP A 40 4.55 -3.41 20.83
CA ASP A 40 4.41 -1.96 21.06
C ASP A 40 2.96 -1.50 20.93
N LEU A 41 2.19 -2.05 19.97
CA LEU A 41 0.78 -1.71 19.82
C LEU A 41 -0.09 -2.26 20.95
N LEU A 42 0.28 -3.43 21.52
CA LEU A 42 -0.42 -4.00 22.67
C LEU A 42 -0.21 -3.14 23.91
N GLU A 43 1.01 -2.62 24.12
CA GLU A 43 1.32 -1.65 25.17
C GLU A 43 0.56 -0.33 24.96
N GLU A 44 0.28 0.06 23.72
CA GLU A 44 -0.50 1.24 23.34
C GLU A 44 -2.02 1.03 23.40
N GLY A 45 -2.50 -0.18 23.77
CA GLY A 45 -3.92 -0.47 24.02
C GLY A 45 -4.64 -1.30 22.95
N ALA A 46 -3.92 -1.84 21.95
CA ALA A 46 -4.49 -2.83 21.05
C ALA A 46 -4.66 -4.20 21.75
N THR A 47 -5.60 -5.01 21.29
CA THR A 47 -5.82 -6.37 21.77
C THR A 47 -5.29 -7.38 20.75
N TRP A 48 -4.59 -8.41 21.20
CA TRP A 48 -4.09 -9.49 20.33
C TRP A 48 -5.19 -10.50 20.01
N ALA A 49 -5.21 -10.99 18.77
CA ALA A 49 -5.93 -12.20 18.35
C ALA A 49 -4.94 -13.20 17.73
N ASP A 50 -5.20 -14.50 17.89
CA ASP A 50 -4.27 -15.54 17.48
C ASP A 50 -4.41 -15.93 16.00
N THR A 51 -5.56 -15.62 15.39
CA THR A 51 -5.85 -15.90 13.97
C THR A 51 -6.59 -14.77 13.27
N PRO A 52 -6.53 -14.67 11.94
CA PRO A 52 -7.41 -13.79 11.17
C PRO A 52 -8.91 -14.04 11.42
N THR A 53 -9.31 -15.29 11.64
CA THR A 53 -10.68 -15.66 12.03
C THR A 53 -11.08 -15.00 13.35
N ASP A 54 -10.20 -15.04 14.37
CA ASP A 54 -10.48 -14.42 15.67
C ASP A 54 -10.61 -12.90 15.57
N VAL A 55 -9.79 -12.27 14.73
CA VAL A 55 -9.94 -10.85 14.42
C VAL A 55 -11.33 -10.56 13.83
N ALA A 56 -11.74 -11.36 12.84
CA ALA A 56 -13.04 -11.19 12.18
C ALA A 56 -14.21 -11.41 13.15
N ASN A 57 -14.12 -12.40 14.04
CA ASN A 57 -15.15 -12.65 15.06
C ASN A 57 -15.30 -11.49 16.06
N ALA A 58 -14.21 -10.79 16.37
CA ALA A 58 -14.21 -9.72 17.37
C ALA A 58 -14.55 -8.33 16.81
N ALA A 59 -14.42 -8.11 15.49
CA ALA A 59 -14.47 -6.78 14.89
C ALA A 59 -15.80 -6.47 14.18
N ASP A 60 -16.12 -5.19 14.04
CA ASP A 60 -17.20 -4.70 13.19
C ASP A 60 -16.72 -4.46 11.76
N VAL A 61 -15.47 -4.03 11.61
CA VAL A 61 -14.77 -3.83 10.35
C VAL A 61 -13.40 -4.45 10.47
N VAL A 62 -12.95 -5.21 9.46
CA VAL A 62 -11.59 -5.74 9.37
C VAL A 62 -10.81 -5.01 8.28
N LEU A 63 -9.68 -4.44 8.64
CA LEU A 63 -8.70 -3.84 7.73
C LEU A 63 -7.51 -4.80 7.57
N THR A 64 -7.01 -4.95 6.35
CA THR A 64 -5.83 -5.77 6.07
C THR A 64 -4.77 -4.97 5.32
N ILE A 65 -3.51 -5.08 5.71
CA ILE A 65 -2.37 -4.58 4.95
C ILE A 65 -1.17 -5.50 5.13
N VAL A 66 -0.92 -6.32 4.14
CA VAL A 66 0.15 -7.35 4.15
C VAL A 66 1.11 -7.17 2.98
N GLY A 67 2.07 -8.08 2.78
CA GLY A 67 3.17 -7.87 1.85
C GLY A 67 2.84 -8.15 0.38
N TYR A 68 2.16 -9.25 0.11
CA TYR A 68 1.98 -9.81 -1.23
C TYR A 68 0.55 -10.31 -1.47
N PRO A 69 0.11 -10.45 -2.74
CA PRO A 69 -1.19 -11.04 -3.05
C PRO A 69 -1.44 -12.42 -2.42
N LYS A 70 -0.41 -13.27 -2.37
CA LYS A 70 -0.47 -14.58 -1.70
C LYS A 70 -0.74 -14.48 -0.20
N ASP A 71 -0.18 -13.45 0.46
CA ASP A 71 -0.44 -13.23 1.89
C ASP A 71 -1.90 -12.74 2.10
N VAL A 72 -2.44 -11.94 1.18
CA VAL A 72 -3.86 -11.55 1.17
C VAL A 72 -4.74 -12.79 1.00
N GLU A 73 -4.41 -13.65 0.02
CA GLU A 73 -5.17 -14.89 -0.20
C GLU A 73 -5.18 -15.77 1.04
N GLU A 74 -4.03 -15.96 1.71
CA GLU A 74 -3.94 -16.73 2.95
C GLU A 74 -4.75 -16.10 4.09
N VAL A 75 -4.66 -14.78 4.28
CA VAL A 75 -5.40 -14.06 5.32
C VAL A 75 -6.92 -14.14 5.12
N TYR A 76 -7.40 -14.15 3.88
CA TYR A 76 -8.83 -14.20 3.60
C TYR A 76 -9.36 -15.63 3.49
N PHE A 77 -8.68 -16.51 2.76
CA PHE A 77 -9.19 -17.84 2.34
C PHE A 77 -8.50 -19.01 3.03
N GLY A 78 -7.38 -18.79 3.75
CA GLY A 78 -6.64 -19.84 4.46
C GLY A 78 -7.48 -20.56 5.51
N ASP A 79 -6.94 -21.64 6.10
CA ASP A 79 -7.64 -22.48 7.08
C ASP A 79 -8.06 -21.72 8.34
N GLN A 80 -7.35 -20.66 8.68
CA GLN A 80 -7.67 -19.73 9.77
C GLN A 80 -7.96 -18.29 9.24
N GLY A 81 -8.36 -18.20 7.99
CA GLY A 81 -8.62 -16.94 7.30
C GLY A 81 -9.92 -16.26 7.76
N ILE A 82 -10.06 -14.99 7.36
CA ILE A 82 -11.22 -14.15 7.68
C ILE A 82 -12.54 -14.84 7.33
N PHE A 83 -12.61 -15.52 6.18
CA PHE A 83 -13.81 -16.20 5.71
C PHE A 83 -14.17 -17.50 6.47
N LYS A 84 -13.40 -17.89 7.49
CA LYS A 84 -13.79 -18.95 8.43
C LYS A 84 -14.60 -18.41 9.62
N SER A 85 -14.70 -17.11 9.76
CA SER A 85 -15.54 -16.48 10.79
C SER A 85 -17.02 -16.83 10.57
N THR A 86 -17.74 -16.98 11.68
CA THR A 86 -19.20 -17.26 11.72
C THR A 86 -20.02 -15.99 11.95
N LYS A 87 -19.40 -14.81 11.85
CA LYS A 87 -20.09 -13.53 12.05
C LYS A 87 -21.15 -13.31 10.98
N GLU A 88 -22.32 -12.82 11.38
CA GLU A 88 -23.43 -12.60 10.44
C GLU A 88 -23.23 -11.38 9.54
N HIS A 89 -22.60 -10.33 10.07
CA HIS A 89 -22.33 -9.08 9.34
C HIS A 89 -20.92 -8.62 9.60
N LEU A 90 -20.17 -8.36 8.55
CA LEU A 90 -18.81 -7.85 8.60
C LEU A 90 -18.53 -6.98 7.37
N VAL A 91 -17.76 -5.92 7.55
CA VAL A 91 -17.15 -5.19 6.44
C VAL A 91 -15.67 -5.53 6.43
N VAL A 92 -15.16 -5.95 5.29
CA VAL A 92 -13.73 -6.21 5.08
C VAL A 92 -13.13 -5.20 4.11
N VAL A 93 -11.96 -4.66 4.43
CA VAL A 93 -11.28 -3.63 3.61
C VAL A 93 -9.83 -4.03 3.43
N ASP A 94 -9.44 -4.36 2.21
CA ASP A 94 -8.04 -4.67 1.91
C ASP A 94 -7.29 -3.42 1.44
N LEU A 95 -6.37 -2.95 2.28
CA LEU A 95 -5.48 -1.82 2.02
C LEU A 95 -4.17 -2.24 1.31
N THR A 96 -3.99 -3.55 1.11
CA THR A 96 -2.80 -4.11 0.47
C THR A 96 -2.78 -3.77 -1.02
N THR A 97 -1.63 -3.45 -1.57
CA THR A 97 -1.45 -3.46 -3.04
C THR A 97 -1.43 -4.91 -3.51
N SER A 98 -2.53 -5.33 -4.12
CA SER A 98 -2.79 -6.70 -4.57
C SER A 98 -3.33 -6.70 -6.01
N THR A 99 -3.85 -7.84 -6.48
CA THR A 99 -4.39 -7.94 -7.84
C THR A 99 -5.87 -7.55 -7.86
N PRO A 100 -6.33 -6.85 -8.91
CA PRO A 100 -7.76 -6.57 -9.10
C PRO A 100 -8.63 -7.85 -9.12
N THR A 101 -8.11 -8.94 -9.65
CA THR A 101 -8.80 -10.24 -9.69
C THR A 101 -9.03 -10.78 -8.28
N LEU A 102 -8.03 -10.71 -7.39
CA LEU A 102 -8.20 -11.16 -6.01
C LEU A 102 -9.18 -10.26 -5.24
N ALA A 103 -9.15 -8.95 -5.47
CA ALA A 103 -10.10 -8.01 -4.89
C ALA A 103 -11.54 -8.35 -5.28
N LYS A 104 -11.81 -8.67 -6.56
CA LYS A 104 -13.13 -9.13 -7.02
C LYS A 104 -13.56 -10.43 -6.35
N ARG A 105 -12.65 -11.41 -6.26
CA ARG A 105 -12.92 -12.70 -5.59
C ARG A 105 -13.26 -12.50 -4.10
N ILE A 106 -12.56 -11.60 -3.41
CA ILE A 106 -12.87 -11.24 -2.00
C ILE A 106 -14.28 -10.64 -1.92
N ALA A 107 -14.63 -9.73 -2.82
CA ALA A 107 -15.96 -9.09 -2.82
C ALA A 107 -17.08 -10.09 -3.11
N GLU A 108 -16.87 -11.03 -4.03
CA GLU A 108 -17.82 -12.12 -4.35
C GLU A 108 -18.05 -13.04 -3.14
N GLU A 109 -16.98 -13.47 -2.47
CA GLU A 109 -17.08 -14.31 -1.28
C GLU A 109 -17.73 -13.58 -0.09
N ALA A 110 -17.41 -12.29 0.10
CA ALA A 110 -18.06 -11.46 1.11
C ALA A 110 -19.58 -11.35 0.85
N ALA A 111 -19.96 -11.06 -0.39
CA ALA A 111 -21.39 -10.96 -0.77
C ALA A 111 -22.14 -12.29 -0.56
N ALA A 112 -21.54 -13.44 -0.86
CA ALA A 112 -22.11 -14.76 -0.60
C ALA A 112 -22.42 -15.02 0.89
N ARG A 113 -21.75 -14.27 1.79
CA ARG A 113 -21.93 -14.31 3.24
C ARG A 113 -22.80 -13.18 3.81
N SER A 114 -23.39 -12.37 2.95
CA SER A 114 -24.06 -11.12 3.36
C SER A 114 -23.12 -10.12 4.05
N TRP A 115 -21.82 -10.18 3.71
CA TRP A 115 -20.80 -9.23 4.12
C TRP A 115 -20.53 -8.21 3.03
N GLU A 116 -19.84 -7.15 3.37
CA GLU A 116 -19.43 -6.10 2.48
C GLU A 116 -17.90 -6.07 2.34
N ALA A 117 -17.39 -5.73 1.15
CA ALA A 117 -15.97 -5.69 0.89
C ALA A 117 -15.57 -4.46 0.09
N LEU A 118 -14.38 -3.91 0.41
CA LEU A 118 -13.71 -2.87 -0.36
C LEU A 118 -12.25 -3.28 -0.61
N ASP A 119 -11.74 -3.00 -1.79
CA ASP A 119 -10.31 -2.88 -2.03
C ASP A 119 -9.92 -1.40 -1.94
N ALA A 120 -8.97 -1.09 -1.09
CA ALA A 120 -8.66 0.28 -0.73
C ALA A 120 -7.14 0.53 -0.60
N PRO A 121 -6.33 0.16 -1.60
CA PRO A 121 -4.89 0.40 -1.55
C PRO A 121 -4.58 1.88 -1.39
N VAL A 122 -3.42 2.14 -0.77
CA VAL A 122 -3.01 3.49 -0.35
C VAL A 122 -1.75 3.97 -1.05
N SER A 123 -1.60 5.29 -1.13
CA SER A 123 -0.40 5.98 -1.58
C SER A 123 -0.01 7.08 -0.58
N GLY A 124 1.30 7.35 -0.43
CA GLY A 124 1.86 8.34 0.51
C GLY A 124 3.01 7.80 1.36
N GLY A 125 3.31 6.49 1.25
CA GLY A 125 4.42 5.84 1.94
C GLY A 125 4.27 5.84 3.48
N ASP A 126 5.35 5.52 4.16
CA ASP A 126 5.45 5.47 5.62
C ASP A 126 5.17 6.84 6.28
N LEU A 127 5.67 7.92 5.68
CA LEU A 127 5.43 9.28 6.15
C LEU A 127 3.94 9.66 6.06
N GLY A 128 3.28 9.30 4.95
CA GLY A 128 1.84 9.50 4.81
C GLY A 128 1.04 8.72 5.83
N ALA A 129 1.40 7.47 6.11
CA ALA A 129 0.78 6.67 7.14
C ALA A 129 0.99 7.26 8.55
N LYS A 130 2.23 7.67 8.87
CA LYS A 130 2.58 8.30 10.15
C LYS A 130 1.82 9.60 10.39
N ASN A 131 1.68 10.42 9.35
CA ASN A 131 1.04 11.74 9.46
C ASN A 131 -0.48 11.70 9.26
N GLY A 132 -1.07 10.54 8.93
CA GLY A 132 -2.51 10.43 8.62
C GLY A 132 -2.90 11.15 7.33
N THR A 133 -2.01 11.17 6.33
CA THR A 133 -2.20 11.94 5.10
C THR A 133 -2.18 11.07 3.83
N LEU A 134 -2.53 9.79 3.97
CA LEU A 134 -2.58 8.86 2.85
C LEU A 134 -3.65 9.25 1.84
N SER A 135 -3.42 8.84 0.59
CA SER A 135 -4.45 8.81 -0.45
C SER A 135 -4.94 7.38 -0.60
N THR A 136 -6.23 7.15 -0.38
CA THR A 136 -6.88 5.83 -0.42
C THR A 136 -7.75 5.73 -1.67
N MET A 137 -7.47 4.72 -2.49
CA MET A 137 -8.13 4.45 -3.77
C MET A 137 -9.13 3.32 -3.57
N VAL A 138 -10.42 3.62 -3.50
CA VAL A 138 -11.44 2.66 -3.08
C VAL A 138 -12.13 2.01 -4.27
N GLY A 139 -12.21 0.68 -4.28
CA GLY A 139 -13.08 -0.11 -5.16
C GLY A 139 -14.15 -0.80 -4.34
N GLY A 140 -15.41 -0.75 -4.81
CA GLY A 140 -16.55 -1.33 -4.15
C GLY A 140 -17.81 -0.50 -4.34
N THR A 141 -18.73 -0.49 -3.35
CA THR A 141 -19.96 0.30 -3.42
C THR A 141 -19.84 1.59 -2.61
N GLU A 142 -20.55 2.62 -3.03
CA GLU A 142 -20.62 3.90 -2.31
C GLU A 142 -21.20 3.72 -0.91
N GLU A 143 -22.25 2.89 -0.78
CA GLU A 143 -22.88 2.58 0.50
C GLU A 143 -21.88 1.98 1.50
N THR A 144 -21.06 1.03 1.06
CA THR A 144 -20.05 0.42 1.93
C THR A 144 -18.95 1.43 2.28
N LEU A 145 -18.54 2.28 1.32
CA LEU A 145 -17.56 3.33 1.59
C LEU A 145 -18.09 4.33 2.63
N GLU A 146 -19.33 4.80 2.51
CA GLU A 146 -19.94 5.71 3.49
C GLU A 146 -19.92 5.14 4.92
N LYS A 147 -20.19 3.83 5.08
CA LYS A 147 -20.14 3.14 6.38
C LYS A 147 -18.74 3.18 7.01
N VAL A 148 -17.69 2.96 6.23
CA VAL A 148 -16.32 2.87 6.73
C VAL A 148 -15.50 4.15 6.55
N TYR A 149 -16.06 5.17 5.92
CA TYR A 149 -15.39 6.45 5.70
C TYR A 149 -14.78 7.03 6.99
N PRO A 150 -15.49 7.05 8.15
CA PRO A 150 -14.92 7.56 9.40
C PRO A 150 -13.72 6.76 9.92
N VAL A 151 -13.58 5.49 9.50
CA VAL A 151 -12.45 4.63 9.84
C VAL A 151 -11.25 4.97 8.95
N LEU A 152 -11.45 5.08 7.64
CA LEU A 152 -10.41 5.42 6.67
C LEU A 152 -9.90 6.84 6.87
N ASP A 153 -10.76 7.79 7.26
CA ASP A 153 -10.44 9.18 7.57
C ASP A 153 -9.46 9.34 8.75
N CYS A 154 -9.32 8.32 9.60
CA CYS A 154 -8.34 8.36 10.69
C CYS A 154 -6.90 8.46 10.21
N PHE A 155 -6.59 7.93 9.01
CA PHE A 155 -5.21 7.87 8.49
C PHE A 155 -5.09 8.34 7.03
N SER A 156 -6.17 8.81 6.42
CA SER A 156 -6.20 9.26 5.01
C SER A 156 -6.69 10.69 4.89
N LYS A 157 -6.01 11.49 4.06
CA LYS A 157 -6.43 12.85 3.70
C LYS A 157 -7.35 12.86 2.48
N THR A 158 -7.16 11.90 1.57
CA THR A 158 -7.93 11.77 0.34
C THR A 158 -8.47 10.35 0.26
N ILE A 159 -9.78 10.22 0.13
CA ILE A 159 -10.48 8.93 0.02
C ILE A 159 -11.41 9.06 -1.18
N THR A 160 -11.20 8.27 -2.22
CA THR A 160 -11.97 8.41 -3.47
C THR A 160 -12.43 7.05 -3.96
N LEU A 161 -13.75 6.92 -4.18
CA LEU A 161 -14.33 5.77 -4.86
C LEU A 161 -13.96 5.80 -6.34
N GLN A 162 -13.33 4.74 -6.82
CA GLN A 162 -12.83 4.60 -8.19
C GLN A 162 -13.77 3.78 -9.09
N GLY A 163 -14.71 3.07 -8.49
CA GLY A 163 -15.65 2.20 -9.18
C GLY A 163 -15.94 0.93 -8.37
N SER A 164 -16.41 -0.12 -9.03
CA SER A 164 -16.72 -1.41 -8.42
C SER A 164 -15.46 -2.11 -7.88
N ALA A 165 -15.65 -3.26 -7.20
CA ALA A 165 -14.56 -4.06 -6.65
C ALA A 165 -13.44 -4.32 -7.68
N GLY A 166 -12.20 -4.11 -7.27
CA GLY A 166 -10.99 -4.14 -8.09
C GLY A 166 -10.60 -2.79 -8.70
N ALA A 167 -11.48 -1.78 -8.72
CA ALA A 167 -11.16 -0.47 -9.27
C ALA A 167 -10.12 0.29 -8.44
N GLY A 168 -10.10 0.10 -7.13
CA GLY A 168 -9.05 0.62 -6.25
C GLY A 168 -7.68 0.06 -6.62
N GLN A 169 -7.58 -1.27 -6.83
CA GLN A 169 -6.34 -1.91 -7.26
C GLN A 169 -5.90 -1.45 -8.66
N HIS A 170 -6.81 -1.33 -9.62
CA HIS A 170 -6.48 -0.77 -10.94
C HIS A 170 -5.96 0.66 -10.84
N THR A 171 -6.57 1.50 -10.01
CA THR A 171 -6.09 2.87 -9.77
C THR A 171 -4.71 2.85 -9.10
N LYS A 172 -4.46 1.91 -8.19
CA LYS A 172 -3.13 1.72 -7.61
C LYS A 172 -2.10 1.31 -8.67
N MET A 173 -2.46 0.46 -9.62
CA MET A 173 -1.55 0.13 -10.73
C MET A 173 -1.22 1.36 -11.58
N ALA A 174 -2.20 2.19 -11.91
CA ALA A 174 -1.95 3.46 -12.60
C ALA A 174 -1.01 4.39 -11.79
N ASN A 175 -1.18 4.47 -10.47
CA ASN A 175 -0.27 5.21 -9.59
C ASN A 175 1.16 4.64 -9.64
N GLN A 176 1.34 3.32 -9.60
CA GLN A 176 2.65 2.68 -9.62
C GLN A 176 3.36 2.84 -10.98
N ILE A 177 2.60 2.80 -12.09
CA ILE A 177 3.11 3.12 -13.43
C ILE A 177 3.66 4.56 -13.47
N MET A 178 2.93 5.52 -12.90
CA MET A 178 3.39 6.91 -12.85
C MET A 178 4.64 7.08 -11.98
N ILE A 179 4.69 6.40 -10.82
CA ILE A 179 5.88 6.40 -9.94
C ILE A 179 7.08 5.78 -10.67
N ALA A 180 6.90 4.73 -11.45
CA ALA A 180 7.97 4.12 -12.23
C ALA A 180 8.65 5.16 -13.14
N GLY A 181 7.85 5.93 -13.88
CA GLY A 181 8.37 6.99 -14.75
C GLY A 181 9.07 8.11 -13.98
N THR A 182 8.52 8.56 -12.84
CA THR A 182 9.15 9.63 -12.05
C THR A 182 10.44 9.18 -11.37
N MET A 183 10.54 7.92 -10.93
CA MET A 183 11.76 7.39 -10.31
C MET A 183 12.88 7.16 -11.31
N THR A 184 12.58 6.57 -12.47
CA THR A 184 13.58 6.40 -13.53
C THR A 184 14.05 7.74 -14.05
N GLY A 185 13.14 8.68 -14.32
CA GLY A 185 13.49 10.03 -14.78
C GLY A 185 14.31 10.82 -13.76
N LEU A 186 14.00 10.73 -12.46
CA LEU A 186 14.80 11.33 -11.39
C LEU A 186 16.23 10.74 -11.37
N THR A 187 16.33 9.43 -11.43
CA THR A 187 17.63 8.73 -11.41
C THR A 187 18.50 9.15 -12.59
N GLU A 188 17.98 9.05 -13.82
CA GLU A 188 18.72 9.41 -15.03
C GLU A 188 19.07 10.90 -15.07
N MET A 189 18.19 11.78 -14.62
CA MET A 189 18.46 13.20 -14.48
C MET A 189 19.66 13.46 -13.58
N LEU A 190 19.72 12.82 -12.40
CA LEU A 190 20.82 12.99 -11.46
C LEU A 190 22.12 12.39 -11.99
N VAL A 191 22.09 11.22 -12.64
CA VAL A 191 23.25 10.61 -13.28
C VAL A 191 23.80 11.54 -14.40
N TYR A 192 22.92 12.08 -15.25
CA TYR A 192 23.29 13.03 -16.29
C TYR A 192 23.92 14.30 -15.70
N ALA A 193 23.27 14.91 -14.71
CA ALA A 193 23.74 16.13 -14.06
C ALA A 193 25.14 15.96 -13.44
N LYS A 194 25.35 14.84 -12.77
CA LYS A 194 26.65 14.45 -12.19
C LYS A 194 27.72 14.31 -13.27
N ALA A 195 27.43 13.62 -14.35
CA ALA A 195 28.37 13.43 -15.47
C ALA A 195 28.70 14.76 -16.18
N ALA A 196 27.74 15.70 -16.23
CA ALA A 196 27.93 17.04 -16.79
C ALA A 196 28.67 18.01 -15.84
N GLY A 197 29.06 17.59 -14.63
CA GLY A 197 29.76 18.40 -13.64
C GLY A 197 28.88 19.51 -13.03
N LEU A 198 27.56 19.33 -13.03
CA LEU A 198 26.63 20.32 -12.46
C LEU A 198 26.53 20.20 -10.94
N ASP A 199 26.18 21.31 -10.30
CA ASP A 199 25.81 21.37 -8.89
C ASP A 199 24.43 20.70 -8.71
N MET A 200 24.41 19.54 -8.07
CA MET A 200 23.23 18.67 -7.93
C MET A 200 22.11 19.35 -7.13
N ASP A 201 22.45 20.12 -6.09
CA ASP A 201 21.45 20.83 -5.28
C ASP A 201 20.76 21.93 -6.11
N LYS A 202 21.53 22.67 -6.94
CA LYS A 202 20.98 23.67 -7.85
C LYS A 202 20.13 23.03 -8.94
N VAL A 203 20.51 21.86 -9.44
CA VAL A 203 19.72 21.11 -10.42
C VAL A 203 18.37 20.73 -9.80
N LEU A 204 18.36 20.11 -8.63
CA LEU A 204 17.12 19.75 -7.92
C LEU A 204 16.22 20.97 -7.68
N GLN A 205 16.79 22.08 -7.21
CA GLN A 205 16.06 23.32 -6.99
C GLN A 205 15.43 23.85 -8.28
N THR A 206 16.20 23.96 -9.35
CA THR A 206 15.75 24.55 -10.61
C THR A 206 14.72 23.67 -11.31
N VAL A 207 15.00 22.36 -11.43
CA VAL A 207 14.10 21.40 -12.08
C VAL A 207 12.81 21.23 -11.26
N GLY A 208 12.93 21.25 -9.94
CA GLY A 208 11.79 21.14 -9.01
C GLY A 208 10.88 22.38 -8.99
N ALA A 209 11.34 23.53 -9.49
CA ALA A 209 10.52 24.74 -9.66
C ALA A 209 9.83 24.81 -11.03
N GLY A 210 10.18 23.94 -11.97
CA GLY A 210 9.68 23.93 -13.33
C GLY A 210 8.60 22.85 -13.59
N SER A 211 8.31 22.65 -14.88
CA SER A 211 7.29 21.69 -15.34
C SER A 211 7.62 20.22 -15.05
N ALA A 212 8.88 19.90 -14.73
CA ALA A 212 9.32 18.55 -14.31
C ALA A 212 9.09 18.27 -12.81
N ALA A 213 8.59 19.25 -12.04
CA ALA A 213 8.30 19.10 -10.62
C ALA A 213 7.38 17.91 -10.36
N ASN A 214 7.76 17.04 -9.42
CA ASN A 214 6.97 15.92 -8.99
C ASN A 214 7.35 15.47 -7.57
N TRP A 215 6.51 14.64 -6.95
CA TRP A 215 6.71 14.19 -5.58
C TRP A 215 8.03 13.43 -5.39
N SER A 216 8.39 12.53 -6.32
CA SER A 216 9.64 11.75 -6.24
C SER A 216 10.87 12.67 -6.24
N LEU A 217 10.90 13.66 -7.11
CA LEU A 217 11.98 14.64 -7.17
C LEU A 217 12.12 15.41 -5.86
N SER A 218 11.02 15.92 -5.31
CA SER A 218 11.04 16.74 -4.10
C SER A 218 11.38 15.96 -2.83
N ASN A 219 10.99 14.67 -2.75
CA ASN A 219 11.16 13.86 -1.55
C ASN A 219 12.38 12.91 -1.62
N TYR A 220 12.66 12.31 -2.78
CA TYR A 220 13.77 11.38 -2.91
C TYR A 220 15.06 12.05 -3.45
N GLY A 221 14.96 13.10 -4.25
CA GLY A 221 16.15 13.80 -4.75
C GLY A 221 17.12 14.20 -3.63
N PRO A 222 16.68 14.95 -2.61
CA PRO A 222 17.55 15.33 -1.49
C PRO A 222 18.09 14.15 -0.69
N ARG A 223 17.37 13.03 -0.63
CA ARG A 223 17.80 11.81 0.07
C ARG A 223 18.91 11.10 -0.71
N ILE A 224 18.79 11.02 -2.03
CA ILE A 224 19.82 10.47 -2.92
C ILE A 224 21.13 11.24 -2.74
N LEU A 225 21.09 12.59 -2.71
CA LEU A 225 22.29 13.40 -2.53
C LEU A 225 22.96 13.21 -1.15
N LYS A 226 22.21 12.75 -0.16
CA LYS A 226 22.69 12.40 1.19
C LYS A 226 23.03 10.92 1.35
N GLU A 227 22.97 10.14 0.28
CA GLU A 227 23.12 8.68 0.29
C GLU A 227 22.14 7.97 1.27
N ASP A 228 20.97 8.59 1.53
CA ASP A 228 19.92 8.01 2.36
C ASP A 228 19.01 7.13 1.51
N TYR A 229 19.28 5.83 1.53
CA TYR A 229 18.49 4.80 0.87
C TYR A 229 17.58 4.03 1.82
N SER A 230 17.38 4.51 3.03
CA SER A 230 16.43 3.90 3.97
C SER A 230 15.02 3.86 3.36
N PRO A 231 14.27 2.75 3.54
CA PRO A 231 13.03 2.54 2.80
C PRO A 231 11.84 3.30 3.42
N GLY A 232 11.31 4.29 2.70
CA GLY A 232 9.92 4.70 2.87
C GLY A 232 8.96 3.76 2.10
N PHE A 233 9.47 3.17 1.03
CA PHE A 233 8.85 2.09 0.26
C PHE A 233 9.94 1.19 -0.31
N PHE A 234 9.91 -0.10 0.03
CA PHE A 234 10.95 -1.06 -0.34
C PHE A 234 11.01 -1.32 -1.85
N ALA A 235 12.22 -1.42 -2.40
CA ALA A 235 12.44 -1.74 -3.81
C ALA A 235 11.76 -3.05 -4.22
N LYS A 236 11.85 -4.11 -3.41
CA LYS A 236 11.19 -5.41 -3.63
C LYS A 236 9.66 -5.32 -3.72
N HIS A 237 9.04 -4.46 -2.92
CA HIS A 237 7.59 -4.27 -2.97
C HIS A 237 7.18 -3.45 -4.20
N PHE A 238 8.01 -2.49 -4.60
CA PHE A 238 7.77 -1.76 -5.84
C PHE A 238 7.95 -2.66 -7.07
N LEU A 239 8.98 -3.52 -7.09
CA LEU A 239 9.16 -4.54 -8.13
C LEU A 239 7.93 -5.45 -8.25
N LYS A 240 7.38 -5.92 -7.11
CA LYS A 240 6.13 -6.68 -7.09
C LYS A 240 4.98 -5.89 -7.72
N ASP A 241 4.82 -4.62 -7.36
CA ASP A 241 3.73 -3.77 -7.86
C ASP A 241 3.83 -3.57 -9.38
N LEU A 242 5.04 -3.37 -9.90
CA LEU A 242 5.28 -3.28 -11.35
C LEU A 242 4.96 -4.61 -12.07
N GLY A 243 5.23 -5.75 -11.43
CA GLY A 243 4.83 -7.06 -11.93
C GLY A 243 3.31 -7.15 -12.08
N ILE A 244 2.55 -6.81 -11.03
CA ILE A 244 1.08 -6.81 -11.06
C ILE A 244 0.57 -5.86 -12.17
N ALA A 245 1.14 -4.66 -12.28
CA ALA A 245 0.72 -3.69 -13.29
C ALA A 245 0.92 -4.20 -14.72
N LEU A 246 2.05 -4.89 -14.98
CA LEU A 246 2.34 -5.47 -16.31
C LEU A 246 1.47 -6.69 -16.61
N ASP A 247 1.21 -7.56 -15.62
CA ASP A 247 0.32 -8.71 -15.78
C ASP A 247 -1.11 -8.25 -16.11
N GLU A 248 -1.60 -7.19 -15.45
CA GLU A 248 -2.90 -6.61 -15.76
C GLU A 248 -2.91 -5.91 -17.14
N ALA A 249 -1.82 -5.23 -17.51
CA ALA A 249 -1.67 -4.62 -18.83
C ALA A 249 -1.74 -5.70 -19.93
N GLU A 250 -1.08 -6.85 -19.76
CA GLU A 250 -1.13 -7.96 -20.69
C GLU A 250 -2.54 -8.51 -20.86
N ARG A 251 -3.29 -8.69 -19.75
CA ARG A 251 -4.71 -9.10 -19.79
C ARG A 251 -5.59 -8.13 -20.57
N MET A 252 -5.27 -6.83 -20.47
CA MET A 252 -5.94 -5.76 -21.22
C MET A 252 -5.38 -5.57 -22.65
N ARG A 253 -4.38 -6.37 -23.06
CA ARG A 253 -3.67 -6.25 -24.35
C ARG A 253 -2.99 -4.89 -24.53
N LEU A 254 -2.46 -4.34 -23.46
CA LEU A 254 -1.71 -3.08 -23.47
C LEU A 254 -0.21 -3.37 -23.41
N PHE A 255 0.57 -2.58 -24.14
CA PHE A 255 2.03 -2.58 -24.07
C PHE A 255 2.53 -1.33 -23.36
N LEU A 256 3.23 -1.51 -22.25
CA LEU A 256 3.75 -0.43 -21.39
C LEU A 256 5.29 -0.46 -21.34
N PRO A 257 5.98 0.01 -22.40
CA PRO A 257 7.43 -0.15 -22.53
C PRO A 257 8.23 0.55 -21.44
N ALA A 258 7.81 1.73 -20.98
CA ALA A 258 8.48 2.46 -19.91
C ALA A 258 8.38 1.73 -18.56
N THR A 259 7.20 1.17 -18.25
CA THR A 259 6.99 0.36 -17.04
C THR A 259 7.80 -0.94 -17.08
N LEU A 260 7.87 -1.58 -18.25
CA LEU A 260 8.68 -2.78 -18.46
C LEU A 260 10.17 -2.49 -18.22
N GLN A 261 10.67 -1.37 -18.74
CA GLN A 261 12.05 -0.96 -18.52
C GLN A 261 12.33 -0.66 -17.05
N ALA A 262 11.43 0.05 -16.38
CA ALA A 262 11.54 0.31 -14.95
C ALA A 262 11.58 -1.01 -14.14
N LYS A 263 10.70 -1.98 -14.47
CA LYS A 263 10.70 -3.29 -13.81
C LYS A 263 12.07 -3.97 -13.92
N LYS A 264 12.68 -4.00 -15.10
CA LYS A 264 14.01 -4.59 -15.30
C LYS A 264 15.10 -3.92 -14.46
N LEU A 265 15.06 -2.59 -14.34
CA LEU A 265 16.00 -1.86 -13.48
C LEU A 265 15.84 -2.23 -12.00
N TYR A 266 14.59 -2.36 -11.52
CA TYR A 266 14.33 -2.80 -10.14
C TYR A 266 14.63 -4.30 -9.93
N GLU A 267 14.53 -5.15 -10.94
CA GLU A 267 15.01 -6.54 -10.90
C GLU A 267 16.54 -6.55 -10.67
N THR A 268 17.30 -5.82 -11.48
CA THR A 268 18.75 -5.67 -11.30
C THR A 268 19.09 -5.14 -9.91
N LEU A 269 18.41 -4.09 -9.44
CA LEU A 269 18.62 -3.53 -8.11
C LEU A 269 18.42 -4.56 -6.99
N CYS A 270 17.38 -5.39 -7.09
CA CYS A 270 17.09 -6.43 -6.11
C CYS A 270 18.12 -7.58 -6.18
N ASP A 271 18.54 -7.97 -7.39
CA ASP A 271 19.52 -9.02 -7.60
C ASP A 271 20.92 -8.61 -7.09
N ASP A 272 21.25 -7.32 -7.15
CA ASP A 272 22.48 -6.73 -6.58
C ASP A 272 22.44 -6.60 -5.04
N GLY A 273 21.36 -7.08 -4.39
CA GLY A 273 21.27 -7.15 -2.93
C GLY A 273 20.59 -5.94 -2.27
N PHE A 274 20.01 -5.01 -3.03
CA PHE A 274 19.36 -3.79 -2.52
C PHE A 274 17.82 -3.92 -2.41
N ALA A 275 17.30 -5.14 -2.34
CA ALA A 275 15.86 -5.41 -2.27
C ALA A 275 15.17 -4.75 -1.05
N ASP A 276 15.89 -4.61 0.07
CA ASP A 276 15.42 -4.03 1.32
C ASP A 276 15.69 -2.52 1.44
N ASP A 277 16.33 -1.91 0.45
CA ASP A 277 16.47 -0.47 0.34
C ASP A 277 15.19 0.20 -0.18
N GLY A 278 15.14 1.53 -0.08
CA GLY A 278 14.06 2.34 -0.66
C GLY A 278 14.12 2.38 -2.20
N THR A 279 13.01 2.74 -2.82
CA THR A 279 12.92 2.86 -4.29
C THR A 279 13.95 3.81 -4.90
N GLN A 280 14.41 4.81 -4.13
CA GLN A 280 15.45 5.76 -4.53
C GLN A 280 16.85 5.12 -4.65
N ALA A 281 17.04 3.92 -4.12
CA ALA A 281 18.28 3.16 -4.28
C ALA A 281 18.57 2.80 -5.76
N LEU A 282 17.61 3.00 -6.66
CA LEU A 282 17.84 2.88 -8.10
C LEU A 282 19.05 3.68 -8.58
N PHE A 283 19.40 4.75 -7.89
CA PHE A 283 20.60 5.56 -8.19
C PHE A 283 21.94 4.81 -7.93
N LYS A 284 21.92 3.66 -7.26
CA LYS A 284 23.13 2.83 -7.02
C LYS A 284 23.57 2.03 -8.25
N LEU A 285 22.69 1.79 -9.22
CA LEU A 285 23.01 1.14 -10.49
C LEU A 285 23.80 2.07 -11.40
#